data_3a56c49de8e36fdb95da02e1dae1350d
#
_entry.id   3a56c49de8e36fdb95da02e1dae1350d
#
_cell.length_a   1.000
_cell.length_b   1.000
_cell.length_c   1.000
_cell.angle_alpha   90.00
_cell.angle_beta   90.00
_cell.angle_gamma   90.00
#
_symmetry.space_group_name_H-M   'P 1'
#
loop_
_entity.id
_entity.type
_entity.pdbx_description
1 polymer ?
#
loop_
_entity_poly.entity_id
_entity_poly.type
_entity_poly.pdbx_seq_one_letter_code
_entity_poly.pdbx_strand_id
1 'polypeptide(L)'
;MSQVQSVSGRAVPLVGNDIDTDRIIPARFLRCVTFDGLGAQVFADDRAQNPSHPFDQAQYQGATLLVVNRNFGCGSSREHAPQAIAKWGIQAIVGESFAEIFFGNCVAMGIPCVTAEPTVVSQLQNQIAAHPEAPVTLDLEKMQVSVGDFSAPISMGEGPRNMFLSGTWDACGQLVAQADRIRQTASQLPYIQWGQASA
;
A
#
# COMPACT_ATOMS: atom_id res chain seq x y z
N MET A 1 2.94 10.86 -14.77
CA MET A 1 1.91 10.17 -13.96
C MET A 1 2.29 8.71 -13.89
N SER A 2 2.41 8.18 -12.70
CA SER A 2 2.92 6.81 -12.47
C SER A 2 1.73 5.83 -12.54
N GLN A 3 1.57 5.16 -13.68
CA GLN A 3 0.60 4.08 -13.86
C GLN A 3 1.09 2.82 -13.14
N VAL A 4 0.17 2.10 -12.50
CA VAL A 4 0.43 0.80 -11.88
C VAL A 4 -0.42 -0.24 -12.60
N GLN A 5 0.18 -0.97 -13.52
CA GLN A 5 -0.47 -2.05 -14.27
C GLN A 5 -0.21 -3.40 -13.63
N SER A 6 1.01 -3.58 -13.12
CA SER A 6 1.40 -4.80 -12.41
C SER A 6 2.49 -4.51 -11.39
N VAL A 7 2.56 -5.34 -10.35
CA VAL A 7 3.64 -5.35 -9.36
C VAL A 7 4.17 -6.77 -9.27
N SER A 8 5.49 -6.94 -9.40
CA SER A 8 6.12 -8.26 -9.32
C SER A 8 7.34 -8.22 -8.41
N GLY A 9 7.53 -9.28 -7.63
CA GLY A 9 8.67 -9.44 -6.75
C GLY A 9 8.40 -10.48 -5.68
N ARG A 10 9.34 -10.63 -4.75
CA ARG A 10 9.14 -11.53 -3.59
C ARG A 10 8.01 -11.03 -2.70
N ALA A 11 7.38 -11.93 -1.98
CA ALA A 11 6.27 -11.60 -1.10
C ALA A 11 6.52 -12.04 0.34
N VAL A 12 5.89 -11.33 1.29
CA VAL A 12 5.85 -11.69 2.71
C VAL A 12 4.50 -12.31 3.01
N PRO A 13 4.42 -13.56 3.53
CA PRO A 13 3.19 -14.14 4.02
C PRO A 13 2.99 -13.72 5.48
N LEU A 14 2.00 -12.89 5.76
CA LEU A 14 1.67 -12.47 7.12
C LEU A 14 0.33 -13.08 7.52
N VAL A 15 0.40 -14.19 8.27
CA VAL A 15 -0.78 -14.95 8.69
C VAL A 15 -1.39 -14.33 9.94
N GLY A 16 -2.70 -14.08 9.91
CA GLY A 16 -3.47 -13.58 11.04
C GLY A 16 -4.60 -12.66 10.59
N ASN A 17 -5.76 -12.82 11.24
CA ASN A 17 -6.91 -11.96 11.03
C ASN A 17 -6.84 -10.73 11.93
N ASP A 18 -7.60 -9.69 11.56
CA ASP A 18 -7.85 -8.51 12.39
C ASP A 18 -6.54 -7.82 12.87
N ILE A 19 -5.52 -7.82 12.00
CA ILE A 19 -4.27 -7.09 12.27
C ILE A 19 -4.56 -5.61 12.17
N ASP A 20 -4.56 -4.94 13.32
CA ASP A 20 -4.90 -3.53 13.43
C ASP A 20 -3.73 -2.59 13.17
N THR A 21 -4.04 -1.31 13.02
CA THR A 21 -3.04 -0.28 12.73
C THR A 21 -2.06 -0.03 13.87
N ASP A 22 -2.42 -0.36 15.14
CA ASP A 22 -1.50 -0.26 16.29
C ASP A 22 -0.46 -1.39 16.28
N ARG A 23 -0.82 -2.57 15.79
CA ARG A 23 0.14 -3.65 15.53
C ARG A 23 1.06 -3.33 14.36
N ILE A 24 0.50 -2.75 13.28
CA ILE A 24 1.31 -2.37 12.09
C ILE A 24 2.34 -1.32 12.48
N ILE A 25 1.93 -0.27 13.22
CA ILE A 25 2.83 0.77 13.70
C ILE A 25 2.39 1.24 15.10
N PRO A 26 3.14 0.91 16.16
CA PRO A 26 2.82 1.30 17.51
C PRO A 26 2.72 2.82 17.72
N ALA A 27 1.78 3.25 18.55
CA ALA A 27 1.43 4.66 18.76
C ALA A 27 2.62 5.57 19.12
N ARG A 28 3.68 5.03 19.74
CA ARG A 28 4.88 5.79 20.08
C ARG A 28 5.64 6.34 18.87
N PHE A 29 5.45 5.76 17.67
CA PHE A 29 6.07 6.19 16.42
C PHE A 29 5.25 7.21 15.63
N LEU A 30 4.05 7.59 16.10
CA LEU A 30 3.18 8.55 15.42
C LEU A 30 3.63 10.01 15.58
N ARG A 31 4.60 10.28 16.43
CA ARG A 31 5.15 11.63 16.68
C ARG A 31 6.31 11.99 15.74
N CYS A 32 6.51 11.22 14.67
CA CYS A 32 7.55 11.51 13.69
C CYS A 32 7.21 12.79 12.88
N VAL A 33 8.22 13.60 12.60
CA VAL A 33 8.08 14.79 11.75
C VAL A 33 8.06 14.40 10.27
N THR A 34 8.78 13.35 9.92
CA THR A 34 8.81 12.74 8.59
C THR A 34 8.59 11.23 8.71
N PHE A 35 8.17 10.60 7.63
CA PHE A 35 8.03 9.13 7.59
C PHE A 35 9.36 8.39 7.35
N ASP A 36 10.48 9.10 7.33
CA ASP A 36 11.80 8.49 7.15
C ASP A 36 12.12 7.58 8.34
N GLY A 37 12.63 6.39 8.05
CA GLY A 37 12.91 5.39 9.08
C GLY A 37 11.68 4.64 9.63
N LEU A 38 10.46 5.01 9.25
CA LEU A 38 9.24 4.38 9.76
C LEU A 38 9.14 2.89 9.35
N GLY A 39 9.69 2.54 8.19
CA GLY A 39 9.75 1.14 7.74
C GLY A 39 10.50 0.21 8.68
N ALA A 40 11.53 0.69 9.38
CA ALA A 40 12.24 -0.10 10.38
C ALA A 40 11.38 -0.44 11.61
N GLN A 41 10.32 0.33 11.85
CA GLN A 41 9.42 0.21 13.00
C GLN A 41 8.13 -0.57 12.71
N VAL A 42 7.95 -1.01 11.44
CA VAL A 42 6.78 -1.82 11.06
C VAL A 42 6.70 -3.09 11.90
N PHE A 43 5.54 -3.37 12.49
CA PHE A 43 5.30 -4.49 13.41
C PHE A 43 6.28 -4.55 14.60
N ALA A 44 6.79 -3.42 15.09
CA ALA A 44 7.88 -3.40 16.09
C ALA A 44 7.55 -4.21 17.36
N ASP A 45 6.30 -4.17 17.84
CA ASP A 45 5.89 -4.89 19.05
C ASP A 45 5.66 -6.38 18.77
N ASP A 46 5.05 -6.73 17.65
CA ASP A 46 4.87 -8.11 17.21
C ASP A 46 6.24 -8.79 16.97
N ARG A 47 7.16 -8.09 16.34
CA ARG A 47 8.53 -8.55 16.07
C ARG A 47 9.33 -8.77 17.35
N ALA A 48 9.16 -7.87 18.33
CA ALA A 48 9.82 -8.02 19.64
C ALA A 48 9.30 -9.22 20.42
N GLN A 49 8.04 -9.61 20.23
CA GLN A 49 7.42 -10.75 20.90
C GLN A 49 7.61 -12.07 20.15
N ASN A 50 7.84 -12.03 18.84
CA ASN A 50 7.99 -13.20 17.99
C ASN A 50 9.28 -13.14 17.17
N PRO A 51 10.36 -13.81 17.62
CA PRO A 51 11.62 -13.87 16.88
C PRO A 51 11.52 -14.47 15.46
N SER A 52 10.42 -15.19 15.19
CA SER A 52 10.14 -15.77 13.88
C SER A 52 9.18 -14.93 13.04
N HIS A 53 8.99 -13.64 13.39
CA HIS A 53 8.11 -12.77 12.64
C HIS A 53 8.60 -12.58 11.20
N PRO A 54 7.73 -12.71 10.17
CA PRO A 54 8.15 -12.70 8.76
C PRO A 54 8.98 -11.47 8.36
N PHE A 55 8.69 -10.31 8.93
CA PHE A 55 9.42 -9.07 8.63
C PHE A 55 10.87 -9.05 9.14
N ASP A 56 11.28 -9.97 10.02
CA ASP A 56 12.68 -10.14 10.48
C ASP A 56 13.40 -11.28 9.78
N GLN A 57 12.70 -12.11 9.03
CA GLN A 57 13.32 -13.24 8.35
C GLN A 57 14.10 -12.79 7.11
N ALA A 58 15.36 -13.21 7.00
CA ALA A 58 16.25 -12.83 5.90
C ALA A 58 15.70 -13.16 4.52
N GLN A 59 14.97 -14.28 4.40
CA GLN A 59 14.36 -14.74 3.15
C GLN A 59 13.31 -13.77 2.58
N TYR A 60 12.69 -12.94 3.41
CA TYR A 60 11.68 -11.96 2.97
C TYR A 60 12.24 -10.53 2.85
N GLN A 61 13.49 -10.29 3.21
CA GLN A 61 14.08 -8.93 3.08
C GLN A 61 14.11 -8.50 1.62
N GLY A 62 13.62 -7.27 1.35
CA GLY A 62 13.49 -6.73 0.00
C GLY A 62 12.27 -7.26 -0.78
N ALA A 63 11.32 -7.92 -0.11
CA ALA A 63 10.05 -8.26 -0.73
C ALA A 63 9.22 -7.00 -1.03
N THR A 64 8.46 -7.07 -2.12
CA THR A 64 7.65 -5.94 -2.62
C THR A 64 6.15 -6.19 -2.51
N LEU A 65 5.74 -7.41 -2.20
CA LEU A 65 4.34 -7.76 -1.98
C LEU A 65 4.12 -8.26 -0.56
N LEU A 66 2.91 -8.05 -0.05
CA LEU A 66 2.46 -8.53 1.25
C LEU A 66 1.17 -9.34 1.06
N VAL A 67 1.10 -10.54 1.66
CA VAL A 67 -0.11 -11.38 1.61
C VAL A 67 -0.67 -11.54 3.01
N VAL A 68 -1.92 -11.08 3.21
CA VAL A 68 -2.57 -10.94 4.52
C VAL A 68 -3.94 -11.62 4.56
N ASN A 69 -4.48 -11.85 5.74
CA ASN A 69 -5.81 -12.43 5.90
C ASN A 69 -6.88 -11.34 6.07
N ARG A 70 -7.97 -11.70 6.75
CA ARG A 70 -9.18 -10.89 6.87
C ARG A 70 -8.97 -9.63 7.71
N ASN A 71 -9.67 -8.54 7.29
CA ASN A 71 -9.81 -7.29 8.02
C ASN A 71 -8.47 -6.63 8.40
N PHE A 72 -7.52 -6.67 7.46
CA PHE A 72 -6.20 -6.08 7.65
C PHE A 72 -6.27 -4.55 7.69
N GLY A 73 -5.52 -3.95 8.62
CA GLY A 73 -5.47 -2.50 8.80
C GLY A 73 -6.67 -1.93 9.54
N CYS A 74 -7.42 -2.74 10.30
CA CYS A 74 -8.50 -2.29 11.16
C CYS A 74 -7.99 -1.37 12.29
N GLY A 75 -8.91 -0.79 13.07
CA GLY A 75 -8.58 0.11 14.17
C GLY A 75 -8.57 1.58 13.77
N SER A 76 -7.60 2.34 14.26
CA SER A 76 -7.55 3.79 14.05
C SER A 76 -7.18 4.19 12.62
N SER A 77 -7.81 5.29 12.16
CA SER A 77 -7.46 5.92 10.87
C SER A 77 -6.08 6.58 10.93
N ARG A 78 -5.04 5.83 10.60
CA ARG A 78 -3.64 6.32 10.64
C ARG A 78 -2.95 6.12 9.32
N GLU A 79 -2.57 7.21 8.69
CA GLU A 79 -1.72 7.17 7.50
C GLU A 79 -0.35 6.51 7.78
N HIS A 80 0.13 6.58 9.01
CA HIS A 80 1.41 5.99 9.42
C HIS A 80 1.50 4.48 9.17
N ALA A 81 0.38 3.76 9.27
CA ALA A 81 0.38 2.31 9.07
C ALA A 81 0.72 1.93 7.61
N PRO A 82 0.02 2.41 6.58
CA PRO A 82 0.42 2.17 5.19
C PRO A 82 1.77 2.80 4.84
N GLN A 83 2.14 3.97 5.43
CA GLN A 83 3.46 4.57 5.26
C GLN A 83 4.58 3.66 5.79
N ALA A 84 4.41 3.05 6.95
CA ALA A 84 5.40 2.12 7.52
C ALA A 84 5.61 0.91 6.60
N ILE A 85 4.53 0.32 6.09
CA ILE A 85 4.55 -0.80 5.14
C ILE A 85 5.26 -0.39 3.84
N ALA A 86 4.91 0.77 3.27
CA ALA A 86 5.55 1.31 2.07
C ALA A 86 7.05 1.57 2.26
N LYS A 87 7.42 2.19 3.39
CA LYS A 87 8.83 2.50 3.72
C LYS A 87 9.65 1.25 4.04
N TRP A 88 9.03 0.13 4.39
CA TRP A 88 9.70 -1.16 4.49
C TRP A 88 10.02 -1.74 3.11
N GLY A 89 9.25 -1.36 2.07
CA GLY A 89 9.48 -1.76 0.68
C GLY A 89 8.27 -2.39 -0.02
N ILE A 90 7.14 -2.54 0.67
CA ILE A 90 5.92 -3.13 0.07
C ILE A 90 5.29 -2.14 -0.91
N GLN A 91 4.97 -2.64 -2.10
CA GLN A 91 4.39 -1.90 -3.22
C GLN A 91 2.97 -2.38 -3.57
N ALA A 92 2.56 -3.56 -3.11
CA ALA A 92 1.20 -4.08 -3.29
C ALA A 92 0.82 -5.05 -2.18
N ILE A 93 -0.48 -5.16 -1.89
CA ILE A 93 -1.01 -6.04 -0.84
C ILE A 93 -2.14 -6.91 -1.43
N VAL A 94 -2.06 -8.21 -1.19
CA VAL A 94 -3.13 -9.18 -1.48
C VAL A 94 -3.72 -9.65 -0.16
N GLY A 95 -5.03 -9.59 0.01
CA GLY A 95 -5.68 -9.98 1.26
C GLY A 95 -7.06 -10.59 1.07
N GLU A 96 -7.63 -11.13 2.15
CA GLU A 96 -9.03 -11.56 2.15
C GLU A 96 -9.98 -10.35 2.23
N SER A 97 -9.65 -9.37 3.05
CA SER A 97 -10.34 -8.09 3.15
C SER A 97 -9.49 -7.04 3.89
N PHE A 98 -9.83 -5.78 3.71
CA PHE A 98 -9.15 -4.62 4.30
C PHE A 98 -10.15 -3.71 5.01
N ALA A 99 -9.69 -3.03 6.07
CA ALA A 99 -10.43 -1.91 6.61
C ALA A 99 -10.48 -0.76 5.58
N GLU A 100 -11.65 -0.12 5.45
CA GLU A 100 -11.93 0.85 4.40
C GLU A 100 -10.94 2.03 4.40
N ILE A 101 -10.63 2.57 5.57
CA ILE A 101 -9.73 3.72 5.71
C ILE A 101 -8.29 3.33 5.36
N PHE A 102 -7.83 2.15 5.81
CA PHE A 102 -6.52 1.63 5.44
C PHE A 102 -6.39 1.46 3.92
N PHE A 103 -7.39 0.84 3.30
CA PHE A 103 -7.48 0.70 1.84
C PHE A 103 -7.41 2.05 1.13
N GLY A 104 -8.20 3.04 1.56
CA GLY A 104 -8.21 4.38 0.96
C GLY A 104 -6.84 5.08 1.05
N ASN A 105 -6.17 4.97 2.20
CA ASN A 105 -4.82 5.52 2.38
C ASN A 105 -3.79 4.81 1.46
N CYS A 106 -3.88 3.49 1.30
CA CYS A 106 -3.03 2.76 0.36
C CYS A 106 -3.24 3.22 -1.09
N VAL A 107 -4.49 3.39 -1.52
CA VAL A 107 -4.82 3.89 -2.86
C VAL A 107 -4.20 5.27 -3.10
N ALA A 108 -4.35 6.20 -2.14
CA ALA A 108 -3.76 7.54 -2.23
C ALA A 108 -2.22 7.55 -2.29
N MET A 109 -1.58 6.48 -1.83
CA MET A 109 -0.13 6.29 -1.86
C MET A 109 0.36 5.49 -3.08
N GLY A 110 -0.53 5.07 -3.97
CA GLY A 110 -0.17 4.26 -5.13
C GLY A 110 0.11 2.78 -4.81
N ILE A 111 -0.43 2.27 -3.70
CA ILE A 111 -0.26 0.87 -3.27
C ILE A 111 -1.57 0.12 -3.51
N PRO A 112 -1.67 -0.71 -4.56
CA PRO A 112 -2.85 -1.52 -4.79
C PRO A 112 -3.04 -2.55 -3.67
N CYS A 113 -4.25 -2.54 -3.09
CA CYS A 113 -4.75 -3.56 -2.18
C CYS A 113 -5.86 -4.33 -2.90
N VAL A 114 -5.61 -5.60 -3.20
CA VAL A 114 -6.56 -6.46 -3.91
C VAL A 114 -7.09 -7.56 -2.99
N THR A 115 -8.32 -7.96 -3.20
CA THR A 115 -8.91 -9.06 -2.44
C THR A 115 -8.93 -10.36 -3.24
N ALA A 116 -8.79 -11.48 -2.54
CA ALA A 116 -8.92 -12.82 -3.07
C ALA A 116 -9.70 -13.70 -2.08
N GLU A 117 -10.24 -14.81 -2.58
CA GLU A 117 -10.92 -15.79 -1.73
C GLU A 117 -9.96 -16.34 -0.64
N PRO A 118 -10.46 -16.65 0.57
CA PRO A 118 -9.62 -17.13 1.67
C PRO A 118 -8.76 -18.35 1.32
N THR A 119 -9.29 -19.25 0.49
CA THR A 119 -8.56 -20.41 -0.03
C THR A 119 -7.39 -20.01 -0.91
N VAL A 120 -7.56 -18.98 -1.75
CA VAL A 120 -6.50 -18.44 -2.61
C VAL A 120 -5.42 -17.77 -1.76
N VAL A 121 -5.80 -16.95 -0.77
CA VAL A 121 -4.85 -16.31 0.14
C VAL A 121 -4.02 -17.35 0.89
N SER A 122 -4.67 -18.38 1.44
CA SER A 122 -3.97 -19.48 2.14
C SER A 122 -3.01 -20.25 1.21
N GLN A 123 -3.43 -20.52 -0.03
CA GLN A 123 -2.56 -21.17 -1.01
C GLN A 123 -1.35 -20.32 -1.38
N LEU A 124 -1.55 -18.99 -1.60
CA LEU A 124 -0.45 -18.05 -1.82
C LEU A 124 0.53 -18.02 -0.67
N GLN A 125 0.04 -17.91 0.57
CA GLN A 125 0.87 -17.90 1.77
C GLN A 125 1.70 -19.18 1.88
N ASN A 126 1.13 -20.36 1.60
CA ASN A 126 1.82 -21.63 1.61
C ASN A 126 2.88 -21.73 0.50
N GLN A 127 2.57 -21.27 -0.72
CA GLN A 127 3.53 -21.25 -1.83
C GLN A 127 4.72 -20.35 -1.53
N ILE A 128 4.45 -19.14 -1.00
CA ILE A 128 5.50 -18.19 -0.61
C ILE A 128 6.37 -18.75 0.51
N ALA A 129 5.78 -19.41 1.50
CA ALA A 129 6.53 -20.04 2.60
C ALA A 129 7.40 -21.19 2.12
N ALA A 130 6.93 -22.00 1.16
CA ALA A 130 7.67 -23.10 0.56
C ALA A 130 8.78 -22.62 -0.39
N HIS A 131 8.55 -21.51 -1.09
CA HIS A 131 9.44 -20.97 -2.12
C HIS A 131 9.59 -19.44 -1.97
N PRO A 132 10.27 -18.95 -0.92
CA PRO A 132 10.33 -17.52 -0.60
C PRO A 132 11.05 -16.66 -1.66
N GLU A 133 11.86 -17.29 -2.52
CA GLU A 133 12.55 -16.62 -3.63
C GLU A 133 11.68 -16.50 -4.91
N ALA A 134 10.56 -17.26 -4.98
CA ALA A 134 9.70 -17.23 -6.16
C ALA A 134 9.00 -15.86 -6.28
N PRO A 135 9.04 -15.21 -7.44
CA PRO A 135 8.36 -13.96 -7.63
C PRO A 135 6.83 -14.18 -7.67
N VAL A 136 6.13 -13.37 -6.90
CA VAL A 136 4.68 -13.20 -7.00
C VAL A 136 4.41 -12.05 -7.95
N THR A 137 3.46 -12.21 -8.86
CA THR A 137 3.03 -11.15 -9.77
C THR A 137 1.55 -10.83 -9.54
N LEU A 138 1.28 -9.58 -9.22
CA LEU A 138 -0.05 -8.98 -9.18
C LEU A 138 -0.27 -8.23 -10.50
N ASP A 139 -1.29 -8.61 -11.28
CA ASP A 139 -1.65 -8.00 -12.55
C ASP A 139 -3.03 -7.36 -12.45
N LEU A 140 -3.11 -6.03 -12.50
CA LEU A 140 -4.34 -5.26 -12.39
C LEU A 140 -5.12 -5.19 -13.72
N GLU A 141 -4.47 -5.45 -14.85
CA GLU A 141 -5.16 -5.50 -16.14
C GLU A 141 -5.91 -6.83 -16.29
N LYS A 142 -5.25 -7.94 -15.93
CA LYS A 142 -5.87 -9.28 -15.98
C LYS A 142 -6.69 -9.62 -14.74
N MET A 143 -6.58 -8.81 -13.67
CA MET A 143 -7.17 -9.09 -12.36
C MET A 143 -6.78 -10.46 -11.82
N GLN A 144 -5.47 -10.70 -11.75
CA GLN A 144 -4.90 -12.00 -11.45
C GLN A 144 -3.66 -11.87 -10.56
N VAL A 145 -3.46 -12.82 -9.66
CA VAL A 145 -2.21 -13.00 -8.92
C VAL A 145 -1.61 -14.36 -9.28
N SER A 146 -0.29 -14.41 -9.41
CA SER A 146 0.40 -15.66 -9.75
C SER A 146 1.72 -15.81 -9.01
N VAL A 147 2.12 -17.08 -8.77
CA VAL A 147 3.43 -17.48 -8.25
C VAL A 147 3.78 -18.87 -8.80
N GLY A 148 4.90 -18.99 -9.51
CA GLY A 148 5.21 -20.22 -10.25
C GLY A 148 4.09 -20.63 -11.20
N ASP A 149 3.62 -21.87 -11.10
CA ASP A 149 2.50 -22.38 -11.90
C ASP A 149 1.12 -22.07 -11.29
N PHE A 150 1.07 -21.53 -10.06
CA PHE A 150 -0.18 -21.14 -9.42
C PHE A 150 -0.65 -19.80 -9.93
N SER A 151 -1.94 -19.71 -10.25
CA SER A 151 -2.59 -18.48 -10.67
C SER A 151 -4.04 -18.48 -10.23
N ALA A 152 -4.51 -17.32 -9.75
CA ALA A 152 -5.87 -17.17 -9.23
C ALA A 152 -6.43 -15.77 -9.51
N PRO A 153 -7.77 -15.63 -9.63
CA PRO A 153 -8.41 -14.35 -9.80
C PRO A 153 -8.35 -13.53 -8.51
N ILE A 154 -8.28 -12.22 -8.67
CA ILE A 154 -8.38 -11.23 -7.61
C ILE A 154 -9.52 -10.27 -7.88
N SER A 155 -9.89 -9.47 -6.87
CA SER A 155 -10.93 -8.46 -6.99
C SER A 155 -10.44 -7.11 -6.48
N MET A 156 -10.91 -6.05 -7.13
CA MET A 156 -10.76 -4.66 -6.72
C MET A 156 -11.91 -3.85 -7.31
N GLY A 157 -12.40 -2.84 -6.60
CA GLY A 157 -13.40 -1.93 -7.14
C GLY A 157 -12.93 -1.22 -8.42
N GLU A 158 -13.83 -0.99 -9.37
CA GLU A 158 -13.49 -0.37 -10.66
C GLU A 158 -12.86 1.02 -10.50
N GLY A 159 -13.35 1.83 -9.56
CA GLY A 159 -12.82 3.17 -9.30
C GLY A 159 -11.31 3.15 -8.96
N PRO A 160 -10.90 2.51 -7.88
CA PRO A 160 -9.48 2.36 -7.52
C PRO A 160 -8.65 1.70 -8.62
N ARG A 161 -9.16 0.67 -9.28
CA ARG A 161 -8.46 0.02 -10.40
C ARG A 161 -8.16 1.01 -11.53
N ASN A 162 -9.16 1.78 -11.95
CA ASN A 162 -8.99 2.79 -13.00
C ASN A 162 -8.02 3.88 -12.58
N MET A 163 -8.01 4.28 -11.29
CA MET A 163 -7.02 5.23 -10.76
C MET A 163 -5.60 4.70 -10.89
N PHE A 164 -5.34 3.43 -10.60
CA PHE A 164 -4.01 2.82 -10.78
C PHE A 164 -3.61 2.74 -12.26
N LEU A 165 -4.48 2.22 -13.10
CA LEU A 165 -4.21 2.04 -14.53
C LEU A 165 -4.00 3.36 -15.27
N SER A 166 -4.69 4.43 -14.89
CA SER A 166 -4.56 5.76 -15.47
C SER A 166 -3.47 6.63 -14.81
N GLY A 167 -3.01 6.27 -13.61
CA GLY A 167 -2.11 7.09 -12.80
C GLY A 167 -2.80 8.24 -12.05
N THR A 168 -4.15 8.28 -12.01
CA THR A 168 -4.90 9.36 -11.37
C THR A 168 -5.00 9.23 -9.85
N TRP A 169 -4.46 8.17 -9.26
CA TRP A 169 -4.25 8.05 -7.82
C TRP A 169 -3.28 9.12 -7.27
N ASP A 170 -2.33 9.59 -8.10
CA ASP A 170 -1.37 10.65 -7.75
C ASP A 170 -2.01 12.04 -7.95
N ALA A 171 -2.82 12.46 -6.98
CA ALA A 171 -3.50 13.75 -7.02
C ALA A 171 -2.51 14.94 -7.06
N CYS A 172 -1.37 14.84 -6.35
CA CYS A 172 -0.34 15.88 -6.36
C CYS A 172 0.31 15.97 -7.75
N GLY A 173 0.66 14.85 -8.37
CA GLY A 173 1.22 14.82 -9.71
C GLY A 173 0.26 15.38 -10.75
N GLN A 174 -1.05 15.14 -10.60
CA GLN A 174 -2.07 15.75 -11.47
C GLN A 174 -2.11 17.28 -11.34
N LEU A 175 -2.04 17.80 -10.11
CA LEU A 175 -2.01 19.26 -9.87
C LEU A 175 -0.72 19.87 -10.45
N VAL A 176 0.43 19.28 -10.23
CA VAL A 176 1.71 19.74 -10.77
C VAL A 176 1.68 19.76 -12.30
N ALA A 177 1.08 18.75 -12.94
CA ALA A 177 0.91 18.70 -14.40
C ALA A 177 -0.01 19.82 -14.95
N GLN A 178 -0.83 20.45 -14.10
CA GLN A 178 -1.74 21.55 -14.46
C GLN A 178 -1.27 22.92 -13.94
N ALA A 179 0.04 23.08 -13.67
CA ALA A 179 0.59 24.29 -13.05
C ALA A 179 0.18 25.60 -13.76
N ASP A 180 0.13 25.60 -15.09
CA ASP A 180 -0.27 26.80 -15.87
C ASP A 180 -1.75 27.12 -15.70
N ARG A 181 -2.62 26.12 -15.67
CA ARG A 181 -4.05 26.31 -15.37
C ARG A 181 -4.27 26.83 -13.95
N ILE A 182 -3.50 26.34 -13.00
CA ILE A 182 -3.55 26.78 -11.60
C ILE A 182 -3.13 28.26 -11.52
N ARG A 183 -2.04 28.66 -12.19
CA ARG A 183 -1.60 30.06 -12.26
C ARG A 183 -2.65 30.97 -12.91
N GLN A 184 -3.23 30.52 -14.02
CA GLN A 184 -4.30 31.23 -14.71
C GLN A 184 -5.51 31.43 -13.80
N THR A 185 -5.96 30.38 -13.10
CA THR A 185 -7.08 30.50 -12.14
C THR A 185 -6.72 31.45 -11.00
N ALA A 186 -5.52 31.30 -10.41
CA ALA A 186 -5.05 32.16 -9.33
C ALA A 186 -5.04 33.66 -9.74
N SER A 187 -4.63 33.97 -10.98
CA SER A 187 -4.62 35.35 -11.47
C SER A 187 -6.02 35.99 -11.61
N GLN A 188 -7.08 35.16 -11.64
CA GLN A 188 -8.48 35.63 -11.74
C GLN A 188 -9.14 35.77 -10.36
N LEU A 189 -8.49 35.32 -9.27
CA LEU A 189 -9.05 35.36 -7.93
C LEU A 189 -8.62 36.64 -7.20
N PRO A 190 -9.56 37.58 -6.91
CA PRO A 190 -9.22 38.90 -6.34
C PRO A 190 -8.51 38.81 -4.99
N TYR A 191 -8.82 37.77 -4.18
CA TYR A 191 -8.28 37.61 -2.84
C TYR A 191 -6.87 36.99 -2.79
N ILE A 192 -6.32 36.56 -3.93
CA ILE A 192 -4.93 36.08 -4.01
C ILE A 192 -3.97 37.22 -4.40
N GLN A 193 -4.49 38.34 -4.93
CA GLN A 193 -3.71 39.50 -5.36
C GLN A 193 -3.40 40.48 -4.22
N TRP A 194 -3.32 40.03 -3.00
CA TRP A 194 -2.99 40.85 -1.83
C TRP A 194 -1.56 41.42 -1.95
N GLY A 195 -1.46 42.70 -2.25
CA GLY A 195 -0.19 43.39 -2.44
C GLY A 195 -0.03 44.07 -3.82
N GLN A 196 -0.93 43.83 -4.78
CA GLN A 196 -1.04 44.61 -6.00
C GLN A 196 -2.13 45.70 -5.86
N ALA A 197 -2.31 46.23 -4.66
CA ALA A 197 -3.13 47.45 -4.50
C ALA A 197 -2.40 48.56 -5.23
N SER A 198 -3.01 48.99 -6.33
CA SER A 198 -2.81 50.18 -7.13
C SER A 198 -1.85 51.22 -6.51
N ALA A 199 -0.68 51.36 -7.15
CA ALA A 199 -0.01 52.64 -7.16
C ALA A 199 -0.76 53.63 -8.05
#